data_4ae5b121b9f07b90553664444ecc7ce2
#
_entry.id   4ae5b121b9f07b90553664444ecc7ce2
#
_cell.length_a   1.000
_cell.length_b   1.000
_cell.length_c   1.000
_cell.angle_alpha   90.00
_cell.angle_beta   90.00
_cell.angle_gamma   90.00
#
_symmetry.space_group_name_H-M   'P 1'
#
loop_
_entity.id
_entity.type
_entity.pdbx_description
1 polymer ?
#
loop_
_entity_poly.entity_id
_entity_poly.type
_entity_poly.pdbx_seq_one_letter_code
_entity_poly.pdbx_strand_id
1 'polypeptide(L)'
;MKHLNIYELHEEINKKKKKRSQSFDHVLGTCHQKIKNASKKELVKVFFDVPEFVIGLPVYDLTECIKHLIKSLEENGFLVQYFFPKLLYISWD
;
A
#
# COMPACT_ATOMS: atom_id res chain seq x y z
N MET A 1 -2.90 19.54 34.64
CA MET A 1 -2.74 19.41 33.19
C MET A 1 -1.32 18.95 32.86
N LYS A 2 -1.21 17.84 32.17
CA LYS A 2 0.10 17.37 31.73
C LYS A 2 0.63 18.28 30.63
N HIS A 3 1.85 18.75 30.82
CA HIS A 3 2.52 19.48 29.75
C HIS A 3 3.04 18.49 28.70
N LEU A 4 2.65 18.72 27.47
CA LEU A 4 3.22 18.00 26.35
C LEU A 4 4.65 18.50 26.12
N ASN A 5 5.60 17.59 26.01
CA ASN A 5 6.96 17.95 25.63
C ASN A 5 7.23 17.49 24.20
N ILE A 6 8.26 18.05 23.60
CA ILE A 6 8.59 17.79 22.21
C ILE A 6 8.94 16.31 21.95
N TYR A 7 9.51 15.63 22.94
CA TYR A 7 9.87 14.21 22.80
C TYR A 7 8.63 13.32 22.69
N GLU A 8 7.60 13.60 23.49
CA GLU A 8 6.35 12.84 23.42
C GLU A 8 5.66 13.01 22.08
N LEU A 9 5.67 14.23 21.52
CA LEU A 9 5.11 14.52 20.21
C LEU A 9 5.86 13.76 19.11
N HIS A 10 7.19 13.73 19.19
CA HIS A 10 8.02 13.00 18.22
C HIS A 10 7.75 11.50 18.27
N GLU A 11 7.59 10.95 19.48
CA GLU A 11 7.29 9.52 19.63
C GLU A 11 5.93 9.17 19.04
N GLU A 12 4.91 10.00 19.25
CA GLU A 12 3.59 9.79 18.65
C GLU A 12 3.64 9.82 17.13
N ILE A 13 4.35 10.78 16.55
CA ILE A 13 4.53 10.89 15.10
C ILE A 13 5.21 9.65 14.55
N ASN A 14 6.28 9.20 15.21
CA ASN A 14 7.01 8.01 14.78
C ASN A 14 6.15 6.75 14.87
N LYS A 15 5.34 6.60 15.91
CA LYS A 15 4.42 5.48 16.06
C LYS A 15 3.37 5.48 14.93
N LYS A 16 2.82 6.64 14.60
CA LYS A 16 1.85 6.77 13.51
C LYS A 16 2.47 6.39 12.16
N LYS A 17 3.70 6.84 11.89
CA LYS A 17 4.42 6.49 10.65
C LYS A 17 4.65 4.99 10.53
N LYS A 18 5.08 4.33 11.62
CA LYS A 18 5.28 2.88 11.65
C LYS A 18 3.99 2.13 11.38
N LYS A 19 2.88 2.58 11.97
CA LYS A 19 1.57 1.96 11.80
C LYS A 19 1.10 2.05 10.34
N ARG A 20 1.29 3.22 9.69
CA ARG A 20 0.97 3.39 8.26
C ARG A 20 1.77 2.45 7.39
N SER A 21 3.07 2.33 7.70
CA SER A 21 3.97 1.44 6.96
C SER A 21 3.52 0.00 7.02
N GLN A 22 3.07 -0.46 8.21
CA GLN A 22 2.54 -1.82 8.36
C GLN A 22 1.34 -2.07 7.46
N SER A 23 0.41 -1.13 7.41
CA SER A 23 -0.79 -1.25 6.57
C SER A 23 -0.42 -1.26 5.09
N PHE A 24 0.46 -0.36 4.66
CA PHE A 24 0.92 -0.29 3.27
C PHE A 24 1.64 -1.57 2.87
N ASP A 25 2.51 -2.08 3.73
CA ASP A 25 3.26 -3.31 3.46
C ASP A 25 2.32 -4.50 3.34
N HIS A 26 1.28 -4.56 4.17
CA HIS A 26 0.29 -5.62 4.09
C HIS A 26 -0.45 -5.57 2.75
N VAL A 27 -0.91 -4.40 2.34
CA VAL A 27 -1.61 -4.21 1.07
C VAL A 27 -0.69 -4.55 -0.11
N LEU A 28 0.56 -4.11 -0.06
CA LEU A 28 1.55 -4.43 -1.08
C LEU A 28 1.79 -5.94 -1.17
N GLY A 29 1.89 -6.61 -0.02
CA GLY A 29 2.04 -8.07 0.03
C GLY A 29 0.86 -8.79 -0.61
N THR A 30 -0.36 -8.33 -0.35
CA THR A 30 -1.57 -8.88 -0.96
C THR A 30 -1.53 -8.69 -2.48
N CYS A 31 -1.11 -7.52 -2.93
CA CYS A 31 -0.94 -7.22 -4.35
C CYS A 31 0.08 -8.15 -5.00
N HIS A 32 1.25 -8.32 -4.37
CA HIS A 32 2.29 -9.24 -4.84
C HIS A 32 1.79 -10.67 -4.94
N GLN A 33 0.99 -11.11 -3.98
CA GLN A 33 0.43 -12.47 -4.00
C GLN A 33 -0.51 -12.63 -5.20
N LYS A 34 -1.31 -11.62 -5.49
CA LYS A 34 -2.20 -11.64 -6.66
C LYS A 34 -1.41 -11.71 -7.96
N ILE A 35 -0.31 -10.97 -8.05
CA ILE A 35 0.60 -11.01 -9.21
C ILE A 35 1.20 -12.42 -9.36
N LYS A 36 1.69 -12.99 -8.27
CA LYS A 36 2.27 -14.36 -8.30
C LYS A 36 1.25 -15.39 -8.76
N ASN A 37 0.01 -15.31 -8.27
CA ASN A 37 -1.04 -16.23 -8.65
C ASN A 37 -1.38 -16.11 -10.14
N ALA A 38 -1.44 -14.87 -10.65
CA ALA A 38 -1.68 -14.63 -12.06
C ALA A 38 -0.54 -15.19 -12.93
N SER A 39 0.70 -14.96 -12.49
CA SER A 39 1.89 -15.44 -13.19
C SER A 39 1.93 -16.97 -13.28
N LYS A 40 1.49 -17.67 -12.24
CA LYS A 40 1.39 -19.13 -12.24
C LYS A 40 0.38 -19.63 -13.27
N LYS A 41 -0.59 -18.82 -13.63
CA LYS A 41 -1.58 -19.14 -14.67
C LYS A 41 -1.15 -18.62 -16.04
N GLU A 42 0.12 -18.21 -16.18
CA GLU A 42 0.70 -17.68 -17.41
C GLU A 42 0.08 -16.36 -17.87
N LEU A 43 -0.55 -15.62 -16.94
CA LEU A 43 -1.04 -14.29 -17.20
C LEU A 43 0.09 -13.27 -16.99
N VAL A 44 0.02 -12.16 -17.72
CA VAL A 44 1.04 -11.10 -17.66
C VAL A 44 0.47 -9.78 -17.18
N LYS A 45 -0.75 -9.80 -16.66
CA LYS A 45 -1.46 -8.62 -16.19
C LYS A 45 -2.49 -9.00 -15.13
N VAL A 46 -2.83 -8.03 -14.29
CA VAL A 46 -3.81 -8.24 -13.24
C VAL A 46 -4.44 -6.89 -12.88
N PHE A 47 -5.70 -6.94 -12.47
CA PHE A 47 -6.38 -5.78 -11.85
C PHE A 47 -6.32 -5.95 -10.34
N PHE A 48 -6.03 -4.87 -9.64
CA PHE A 48 -6.01 -4.86 -8.18
C PHE A 48 -6.80 -3.70 -7.64
N ASP A 49 -7.87 -4.00 -6.90
CA ASP A 49 -8.65 -3.01 -6.16
C ASP A 49 -7.94 -2.75 -4.84
N VAL A 50 -7.48 -1.51 -4.63
CA VAL A 50 -6.80 -1.16 -3.38
C VAL A 50 -7.84 -1.07 -2.26
N PRO A 51 -7.69 -1.85 -1.18
CA PRO A 51 -8.66 -1.80 -0.08
C PRO A 51 -8.61 -0.45 0.64
N GLU A 52 -9.78 0.04 1.03
CA GLU A 52 -9.87 1.30 1.77
C GLU A 52 -9.41 1.14 3.22
N PHE A 53 -9.48 -0.06 3.75
CA PHE A 53 -8.99 -0.40 5.08
C PHE A 53 -8.75 -1.90 5.16
N VAL A 54 -7.96 -2.31 6.15
CA VAL A 54 -7.70 -3.74 6.42
C VAL A 54 -8.07 -4.00 7.88
N ILE A 55 -8.96 -4.97 8.10
CA ILE A 55 -9.41 -5.34 9.45
C ILE A 55 -8.20 -5.80 10.27
N GLY A 56 -8.06 -5.24 11.47
CA GLY A 56 -6.97 -5.58 12.37
C GLY A 56 -5.69 -4.78 12.17
N LEU A 57 -5.66 -3.89 11.19
CA LEU A 57 -4.51 -3.02 10.95
C LEU A 57 -4.87 -1.55 11.08
N PRO A 58 -3.88 -0.68 11.34
CA PRO A 58 -4.14 0.75 11.47
C PRO A 58 -4.76 1.35 10.22
N VAL A 59 -5.65 2.31 10.42
CA VAL A 59 -6.30 3.05 9.32
C VAL A 59 -5.24 3.85 8.56
N TYR A 60 -5.38 3.93 7.26
CA TYR A 60 -4.46 4.66 6.39
C TYR A 60 -5.24 5.50 5.38
N ASP A 61 -4.54 6.47 4.79
CA ASP A 61 -5.09 7.29 3.71
C ASP A 61 -5.04 6.49 2.40
N LEU A 62 -6.19 6.32 1.76
CA LEU A 62 -6.29 5.53 0.53
C LEU A 62 -5.40 6.09 -0.59
N THR A 63 -5.41 7.41 -0.78
CA THR A 63 -4.61 8.07 -1.82
C THR A 63 -3.12 7.83 -1.60
N GLU A 64 -2.67 7.95 -0.35
CA GLU A 64 -1.27 7.71 0.00
C GLU A 64 -0.88 6.25 -0.19
N CYS A 65 -1.79 5.33 0.14
CA CYS A 65 -1.57 3.90 -0.09
C CYS A 65 -1.41 3.61 -1.58
N ILE A 66 -2.29 4.16 -2.41
CA ILE A 66 -2.22 3.99 -3.87
C ILE A 66 -0.89 4.50 -4.41
N LYS A 67 -0.46 5.69 -4.00
CA LYS A 67 0.83 6.26 -4.41
C LYS A 67 1.99 5.37 -4.02
N HIS A 68 1.96 4.83 -2.80
CA HIS A 68 2.99 3.93 -2.31
C HIS A 68 3.06 2.66 -3.16
N LEU A 69 1.92 2.07 -3.48
CA LEU A 69 1.86 0.87 -4.31
C LEU A 69 2.40 1.12 -5.71
N ILE A 70 1.97 2.21 -6.35
CA ILE A 70 2.42 2.56 -7.69
C ILE A 70 3.93 2.74 -7.72
N LYS A 71 4.46 3.51 -6.78
CA LYS A 71 5.90 3.76 -6.69
C LYS A 71 6.68 2.45 -6.53
N SER A 72 6.25 1.61 -5.59
CA SER A 72 6.92 0.35 -5.32
C SER A 72 6.89 -0.59 -6.53
N LEU A 73 5.75 -0.70 -7.19
CA LEU A 73 5.60 -1.57 -8.35
C LEU A 73 6.42 -1.05 -9.54
N GLU A 74 6.40 0.24 -9.80
CA GLU A 74 7.17 0.83 -10.90
C GLU A 74 8.68 0.69 -10.66
N GLU A 75 9.13 0.86 -9.42
CA GLU A 75 10.55 0.66 -9.06
C GLU A 75 11.01 -0.78 -9.31
N ASN A 76 10.09 -1.72 -9.29
CA ASN A 76 10.38 -3.13 -9.54
C ASN A 76 10.08 -3.56 -10.99
N GLY A 77 9.86 -2.60 -11.86
CA GLY A 77 9.74 -2.87 -13.30
C GLY A 77 8.34 -3.15 -13.81
N PHE A 78 7.32 -3.05 -12.96
CA PHE A 78 5.94 -3.25 -13.39
C PHE A 78 5.40 -1.98 -14.07
N LEU A 79 4.53 -2.17 -15.04
CA LEU A 79 3.76 -1.08 -15.64
C LEU A 79 2.45 -0.97 -14.88
N VAL A 80 2.11 0.22 -14.42
CA VAL A 80 0.92 0.43 -13.60
C VAL A 80 0.09 1.55 -14.19
N GLN A 81 -1.21 1.28 -14.38
CA GLN A 81 -2.18 2.30 -14.75
C GLN A 81 -3.19 2.44 -13.62
N TYR A 82 -3.48 3.67 -13.26
CA TYR A 82 -4.42 3.97 -12.18
C TYR A 82 -5.77 4.39 -12.74
N PHE A 83 -6.83 3.75 -12.25
CA PHE A 83 -8.22 4.11 -12.58
C PHE A 83 -8.93 4.54 -11.30
N PHE A 84 -9.36 5.78 -11.27
CA PHE A 84 -10.08 6.33 -10.12
C PHE A 84 -11.33 5.50 -9.81
N PRO A 85 -11.70 5.22 -8.54
CA PRO A 85 -11.04 5.76 -7.35
C PRO A 85 -9.89 4.90 -6.80
N LYS A 86 -9.84 3.59 -7.07
CA LYS A 86 -8.87 2.72 -6.39
C LYS A 86 -8.47 1.49 -7.18
N LEU A 87 -8.65 1.48 -8.49
CA LEU A 87 -8.31 0.33 -9.32
C LEU A 87 -6.93 0.52 -9.95
N LEU A 88 -6.08 -0.48 -9.82
CA LEU A 88 -4.77 -0.51 -10.49
C LEU A 88 -4.78 -1.62 -11.53
N TYR A 89 -4.30 -1.29 -12.73
CA TYR A 89 -4.02 -2.25 -13.78
C TYR A 89 -2.51 -2.43 -13.83
N ILE A 90 -2.06 -3.64 -13.52
CA ILE A 90 -0.63 -3.95 -13.37
C ILE A 90 -0.23 -4.97 -14.42
N SER A 91 0.83 -4.67 -15.15
CA SER A 91 1.34 -5.58 -16.17
C SER A 91 2.85 -5.71 -16.08
N TRP A 92 3.38 -6.86 -16.55
CA TRP A 92 4.81 -7.15 -16.48
C TRP A 92 5.31 -7.86 -17.73
N ASP A 93 4.58 -7.67 -18.77
CA ASP A 93 4.92 -8.23 -20.08
C ASP A 93 6.10 -7.50 -20.73
#